data_d354076d47b60d79fc5f34ba2b70bf49
#
_entry.id   d354076d47b60d79fc5f34ba2b70bf49
#
_cell.length_a   1.000
_cell.length_b   1.000
_cell.length_c   1.000
_cell.angle_alpha   90.00
_cell.angle_beta   90.00
_cell.angle_gamma   90.00
#
_symmetry.space_group_name_H-M   'P 1'
#
loop_
_entity.id
_entity.type
_entity.pdbx_description
1 polymer ?
#
loop_
_entity_poly.entity_id
_entity_poly.type
_entity_poly.pdbx_seq_one_letter_code
_entity_poly.pdbx_strand_id
1 'polypeptide(L)'
;PDRRRGRFALAAGAGARRGRDGGRRPAGLLDSVRERDDLWRFDEPLLAWMVAHRTPVATGVLTVVTNVFGPFVLPVLVAVGCVVWARRSGTWWEPGLLAGAMVLATLVSSVLKAVIARPRPPDVSMVVAGVERSFSFPSGHTIGAATLVLVGGYLVWHRHRDARVLTVWVVASVLVVGTVALSRLYLGYHFLKDVLAGLCLGVAVLGGVVAGRR
;
A
#
# COMPACT_ATOMS: atom_id res chain seq x y z
N PRO A 1 -61.53 22.18 -33.21
CA PRO A 1 -62.14 22.79 -32.05
C PRO A 1 -61.72 21.94 -30.85
N ASP A 2 -61.19 22.33 -29.85
CA ASP A 2 -61.46 23.42 -28.98
C ASP A 2 -60.26 23.65 -28.04
N ARG A 3 -60.06 24.89 -27.76
CA ARG A 3 -59.09 25.47 -26.80
C ARG A 3 -59.50 25.12 -25.37
N ARG A 4 -58.53 25.05 -24.44
CA ARG A 4 -58.53 25.79 -23.16
C ARG A 4 -57.17 25.63 -22.48
N ARG A 5 -56.48 26.60 -22.39
CA ARG A 5 -55.86 27.53 -21.46
C ARG A 5 -56.28 27.33 -19.99
N GLY A 6 -55.31 27.37 -19.14
CA GLY A 6 -55.44 27.75 -17.72
C GLY A 6 -54.43 27.01 -16.87
N ARG A 7 -53.61 27.53 -16.18
CA ARG A 7 -53.32 28.70 -15.38
C ARG A 7 -52.16 28.32 -14.43
N PHE A 8 -51.18 29.15 -14.42
CA PHE A 8 -50.18 29.24 -13.36
C PHE A 8 -50.82 29.34 -11.98
N ALA A 9 -50.26 28.63 -11.00
CA ALA A 9 -50.37 28.98 -9.59
C ALA A 9 -49.01 28.82 -8.93
N LEU A 10 -48.41 29.93 -8.66
CA LEU A 10 -47.35 30.15 -7.67
C LEU A 10 -47.90 29.85 -6.28
N ALA A 11 -47.22 28.97 -5.54
CA ALA A 11 -47.35 28.90 -4.10
C ALA A 11 -45.95 29.03 -3.49
N ALA A 12 -45.72 30.19 -2.93
CA ALA A 12 -44.59 30.51 -2.06
C ALA A 12 -44.83 29.90 -0.66
N GLY A 13 -43.72 29.52 0.00
CA GLY A 13 -43.58 29.62 1.41
C GLY A 13 -43.75 28.38 2.22
N ALA A 14 -42.63 27.89 2.75
CA ALA A 14 -42.43 27.72 4.19
C ALA A 14 -41.05 27.17 4.46
N GLY A 15 -40.19 28.00 5.02
CA GLY A 15 -38.89 27.57 5.55
C GLY A 15 -39.06 26.61 6.72
N ALA A 16 -38.46 25.48 6.63
CA ALA A 16 -38.21 24.63 7.79
C ALA A 16 -36.71 24.61 8.04
N ARG A 17 -36.28 25.46 8.97
CA ARG A 17 -34.98 25.37 9.64
C ARG A 17 -34.94 24.02 10.36
N ARG A 18 -34.22 23.06 9.80
CA ARG A 18 -33.80 21.83 10.55
C ARG A 18 -32.53 22.15 11.31
N GLY A 19 -32.65 22.00 12.63
CA GLY A 19 -31.62 22.25 13.61
C GLY A 19 -30.36 21.42 13.36
N ARG A 20 -29.24 22.06 13.61
CA ARG A 20 -27.95 21.45 13.79
C ARG A 20 -27.99 20.59 15.07
N ASP A 21 -28.23 19.32 14.95
CA ASP A 21 -27.90 18.39 16.03
C ASP A 21 -26.42 18.06 15.93
N GLY A 22 -25.66 18.68 16.83
CA GLY A 22 -24.25 18.44 17.07
C GLY A 22 -24.01 17.10 17.78
N GLY A 23 -24.15 16.00 17.07
CA GLY A 23 -23.64 14.71 17.50
C GLY A 23 -22.22 14.53 16.95
N ARG A 24 -21.20 14.97 17.67
CA ARG A 24 -19.81 14.59 17.41
C ARG A 24 -19.66 13.09 17.64
N ARG A 25 -19.69 12.33 16.56
CA ARG A 25 -19.27 10.90 16.56
C ARG A 25 -17.75 10.86 16.55
N PRO A 26 -17.12 9.91 17.27
CA PRO A 26 -15.66 9.74 17.24
C PRO A 26 -15.24 9.02 15.94
N ALA A 27 -15.41 9.67 14.81
CA ALA A 27 -15.14 9.14 13.48
C ALA A 27 -13.88 9.77 12.83
N GLY A 28 -13.15 10.62 13.57
CA GLY A 28 -12.18 11.55 12.99
C GLY A 28 -10.97 10.92 12.27
N LEU A 29 -10.53 9.71 12.59
CA LEU A 29 -9.40 9.07 11.90
C LEU A 29 -9.85 8.18 10.73
N LEU A 30 -11.04 7.59 10.79
CA LEU A 30 -11.57 6.77 9.71
C LEU A 30 -12.23 7.62 8.62
N ASP A 31 -12.78 8.78 8.97
CA ASP A 31 -13.37 9.71 8.00
C ASP A 31 -12.30 10.45 7.20
N SER A 32 -11.17 10.82 7.81
CA SER A 32 -10.05 11.45 7.08
C SER A 32 -9.40 10.51 6.04
N VAL A 33 -9.55 9.20 6.18
CA VAL A 33 -9.13 8.23 5.13
C VAL A 33 -10.22 8.06 4.07
N ARG A 34 -11.47 8.36 4.38
CA ARG A 34 -12.62 8.33 3.46
C ARG A 34 -12.91 9.67 2.78
N GLU A 35 -12.57 10.79 3.44
CA GLU A 35 -12.74 12.12 2.85
C GLU A 35 -11.63 12.37 1.81
N ARG A 36 -12.04 13.04 0.73
CA ARG A 36 -11.25 13.41 -0.44
C ARG A 36 -10.12 14.37 -0.09
N ASP A 37 -9.09 13.89 0.59
CA ASP A 37 -7.84 14.61 0.84
C ASP A 37 -7.13 14.97 -0.47
N ASP A 38 -6.26 15.97 -0.44
CA ASP A 38 -5.52 16.47 -1.60
C ASP A 38 -4.76 15.37 -2.38
N LEU A 39 -4.33 14.30 -1.72
CA LEU A 39 -3.71 13.13 -2.37
C LEU A 39 -4.70 12.30 -3.21
N TRP A 40 -6.01 12.37 -2.95
CA TRP A 40 -7.03 11.71 -3.78
C TRP A 40 -7.03 12.26 -5.21
N ARG A 41 -6.71 13.55 -5.36
CA ARG A 41 -6.65 14.20 -6.67
C ARG A 41 -5.58 13.62 -7.59
N PHE A 42 -4.58 12.92 -7.03
CA PHE A 42 -3.51 12.29 -7.79
C PHE A 42 -3.76 10.79 -8.08
N ASP A 43 -4.61 10.12 -7.31
CA ASP A 43 -4.83 8.67 -7.45
C ASP A 43 -5.38 8.31 -8.84
N GLU A 44 -6.48 8.94 -9.26
CA GLU A 44 -7.11 8.64 -10.55
C GLU A 44 -6.31 9.15 -11.76
N PRO A 45 -5.80 10.42 -11.77
CA PRO A 45 -4.99 10.89 -12.90
C PRO A 45 -3.70 10.10 -13.07
N LEU A 46 -3.03 9.73 -11.98
CA LEU A 46 -1.81 8.91 -12.05
C LEU A 46 -2.12 7.51 -12.58
N LEU A 47 -3.19 6.88 -12.11
CA LEU A 47 -3.63 5.59 -12.61
C LEU A 47 -3.94 5.64 -14.10
N ALA A 48 -4.73 6.63 -14.53
CA ALA A 48 -5.09 6.81 -15.95
C ALA A 48 -3.84 7.04 -16.81
N TRP A 49 -2.90 7.86 -16.35
CA TRP A 49 -1.63 8.09 -17.02
C TRP A 49 -0.82 6.80 -17.16
N MET A 50 -0.69 6.02 -16.08
CA MET A 50 0.02 4.73 -16.10
C MET A 50 -0.62 3.76 -17.09
N VAL A 51 -1.95 3.66 -17.09
CA VAL A 51 -2.70 2.79 -18.02
C VAL A 51 -2.47 3.20 -19.47
N ALA A 52 -2.50 4.51 -19.78
CA ALA A 52 -2.32 5.03 -21.13
C ALA A 52 -0.89 4.82 -21.68
N HIS A 53 0.13 4.74 -20.80
CA HIS A 53 1.53 4.62 -21.19
C HIS A 53 2.09 3.19 -21.01
N ARG A 54 1.23 2.18 -20.96
CA ARG A 54 1.66 0.78 -20.88
C ARG A 54 2.34 0.32 -22.17
N THR A 55 3.45 -0.40 -21.98
CA THR A 55 4.13 -1.12 -23.06
C THR A 55 4.22 -2.60 -22.75
N PRO A 56 4.26 -3.49 -23.76
CA PRO A 56 4.36 -4.94 -23.50
C PRO A 56 5.59 -5.32 -22.68
N VAL A 57 6.75 -4.70 -22.95
CA VAL A 57 8.00 -4.96 -22.26
C VAL A 57 7.92 -4.55 -20.79
N ALA A 58 7.50 -3.31 -20.50
CA ALA A 58 7.37 -2.83 -19.14
C ALA A 58 6.33 -3.64 -18.35
N THR A 59 5.20 -3.99 -19.00
CA THR A 59 4.17 -4.84 -18.40
C THR A 59 4.75 -6.20 -18.02
N GLY A 60 5.50 -6.85 -18.91
CA GLY A 60 6.13 -8.15 -18.64
C GLY A 60 7.13 -8.08 -17.47
N VAL A 61 8.04 -7.11 -17.49
CA VAL A 61 9.04 -6.92 -16.43
C VAL A 61 8.37 -6.65 -15.07
N LEU A 62 7.42 -5.72 -15.03
CA LEU A 62 6.73 -5.35 -13.79
C LEU A 62 5.81 -6.47 -13.27
N THR A 63 5.30 -7.33 -14.16
CA THR A 63 4.57 -8.55 -13.77
C THR A 63 5.51 -9.54 -13.07
N VAL A 64 6.71 -9.75 -13.58
CA VAL A 64 7.71 -10.60 -12.91
C VAL A 64 8.05 -10.02 -11.53
N VAL A 65 8.33 -8.72 -11.45
CA VAL A 65 8.62 -8.04 -10.17
C VAL A 65 7.48 -8.24 -9.17
N THR A 66 6.23 -7.98 -9.57
CA THR A 66 5.09 -8.12 -8.66
C THR A 66 4.89 -9.57 -8.20
N ASN A 67 5.15 -10.55 -9.05
CA ASN A 67 5.05 -11.96 -8.69
C ASN A 67 6.13 -12.39 -7.70
N VAL A 68 7.38 -11.93 -7.88
CA VAL A 68 8.48 -12.21 -6.95
C VAL A 68 8.19 -11.63 -5.55
N PHE A 69 7.66 -10.41 -5.49
CA PHE A 69 7.28 -9.76 -4.23
C PHE A 69 5.85 -10.05 -3.79
N GLY A 70 5.21 -11.04 -4.43
CA GLY A 70 3.84 -11.46 -4.13
C GLY A 70 3.71 -12.32 -2.88
N PRO A 71 2.45 -12.58 -2.47
CA PRO A 71 2.14 -13.23 -1.19
C PRO A 71 2.59 -14.71 -1.11
N PHE A 72 2.94 -15.32 -2.22
CA PHE A 72 3.41 -16.72 -2.27
C PHE A 72 4.93 -16.81 -2.38
N VAL A 73 5.53 -16.07 -3.32
CA VAL A 73 6.96 -16.20 -3.62
C VAL A 73 7.81 -15.51 -2.56
N LEU A 74 7.46 -14.29 -2.16
CA LEU A 74 8.24 -13.54 -1.18
C LEU A 74 8.40 -14.26 0.17
N PRO A 75 7.37 -14.84 0.80
CA PRO A 75 7.53 -15.58 2.04
C PRO A 75 8.47 -16.78 1.91
N VAL A 76 8.41 -17.51 0.80
CA VAL A 76 9.32 -18.63 0.53
C VAL A 76 10.77 -18.14 0.41
N LEU A 77 11.01 -17.07 -0.35
CA LEU A 77 12.34 -16.48 -0.49
C LEU A 77 12.90 -16.00 0.85
N VAL A 78 12.07 -15.35 1.66
CA VAL A 78 12.44 -14.89 3.00
C VAL A 78 12.75 -16.08 3.92
N ALA A 79 11.92 -17.10 3.93
CA ALA A 79 12.16 -18.29 4.74
C ALA A 79 13.47 -18.99 4.39
N VAL A 80 13.70 -19.25 3.09
CA VAL A 80 14.95 -19.82 2.59
C VAL A 80 16.14 -18.93 2.92
N GLY A 81 16.04 -17.63 2.68
CA GLY A 81 17.07 -16.64 2.98
C GLY A 81 17.42 -16.61 4.48
N CYS A 82 16.43 -16.61 5.36
CA CYS A 82 16.64 -16.67 6.81
C CYS A 82 17.33 -17.95 7.26
N VAL A 83 16.91 -19.11 6.72
CA VAL A 83 17.57 -20.41 7.03
C VAL A 83 19.02 -20.42 6.57
N VAL A 84 19.29 -19.98 5.35
CA VAL A 84 20.66 -19.89 4.81
C VAL A 84 21.50 -18.91 5.64
N TRP A 85 20.94 -17.77 5.99
CA TRP A 85 21.63 -16.80 6.85
C TRP A 85 21.94 -17.39 8.21
N ALA A 86 20.97 -17.99 8.91
CA ALA A 86 21.16 -18.59 10.22
C ALA A 86 22.25 -19.67 10.21
N ARG A 87 22.25 -20.55 9.19
CA ARG A 87 23.25 -21.60 9.05
C ARG A 87 24.66 -21.06 8.80
N ARG A 88 24.78 -19.96 8.00
CA ARG A 88 26.09 -19.35 7.72
C ARG A 88 26.61 -18.50 8.88
N SER A 89 25.75 -17.85 9.64
CA SER A 89 26.13 -16.97 10.78
C SER A 89 26.27 -17.73 12.10
N GLY A 90 25.77 -18.97 12.19
CA GLY A 90 25.70 -19.73 13.44
C GLY A 90 24.68 -19.20 14.46
N THR A 91 23.83 -18.22 14.09
CA THR A 91 22.84 -17.62 14.97
C THR A 91 21.49 -17.47 14.28
N TRP A 92 20.41 -17.66 15.03
CA TRP A 92 19.03 -17.48 14.57
C TRP A 92 18.47 -16.11 14.94
N TRP A 93 19.21 -15.26 15.67
CA TRP A 93 18.67 -14.02 16.21
C TRP A 93 18.28 -13.01 15.13
N GLU A 94 19.22 -12.60 14.28
CA GLU A 94 18.93 -11.66 13.20
C GLU A 94 17.95 -12.19 12.16
N PRO A 95 18.13 -13.42 11.62
CA PRO A 95 17.14 -14.02 10.72
C PRO A 95 15.74 -14.13 11.36
N GLY A 96 15.68 -14.49 12.66
CA GLY A 96 14.42 -14.57 13.40
C GLY A 96 13.74 -13.21 13.55
N LEU A 97 14.51 -12.15 13.81
CA LEU A 97 13.97 -10.78 13.84
C LEU A 97 13.41 -10.37 12.47
N LEU A 98 14.11 -10.68 11.38
CA LEU A 98 13.61 -10.40 10.03
C LEU A 98 12.31 -11.16 9.76
N ALA A 99 12.29 -12.45 10.03
CA ALA A 99 11.10 -13.29 9.84
C ALA A 99 9.93 -12.78 10.69
N GLY A 100 10.16 -12.45 11.96
CA GLY A 100 9.15 -11.87 12.86
C GLY A 100 8.63 -10.51 12.36
N ALA A 101 9.51 -9.65 11.88
CA ALA A 101 9.14 -8.37 11.28
C ALA A 101 8.25 -8.55 10.03
N MET A 102 8.55 -9.52 9.18
CA MET A 102 7.76 -9.85 7.99
C MET A 102 6.36 -10.38 8.37
N VAL A 103 6.29 -11.25 9.37
CA VAL A 103 5.00 -11.75 9.90
C VAL A 103 4.20 -10.60 10.48
N LEU A 104 4.80 -9.76 11.32
CA LEU A 104 4.13 -8.59 11.91
C LEU A 104 3.60 -7.64 10.83
N ALA A 105 4.43 -7.33 9.82
CA ALA A 105 4.03 -6.48 8.70
C ALA A 105 2.82 -7.05 7.94
N THR A 106 2.79 -8.36 7.73
CA THR A 106 1.68 -9.06 7.07
C THR A 106 0.41 -9.00 7.92
N LEU A 107 0.50 -9.25 9.22
CA LEU A 107 -0.63 -9.18 10.15
C LEU A 107 -1.21 -7.77 10.23
N VAL A 108 -0.37 -6.76 10.41
CA VAL A 108 -0.79 -5.34 10.42
C VAL A 108 -1.47 -4.97 9.10
N SER A 109 -0.89 -5.36 7.96
CA SER A 109 -1.50 -5.14 6.65
C SER A 109 -2.88 -5.78 6.54
N SER A 110 -3.03 -7.02 7.00
CA SER A 110 -4.29 -7.77 6.94
C SER A 110 -5.38 -7.13 7.80
N VAL A 111 -5.02 -6.72 9.03
CA VAL A 111 -5.96 -6.00 9.92
C VAL A 111 -6.39 -4.68 9.31
N LEU A 112 -5.45 -3.86 8.82
CA LEU A 112 -5.76 -2.57 8.20
C LEU A 112 -6.63 -2.74 6.95
N LYS A 113 -6.39 -3.77 6.13
CA LYS A 113 -7.25 -4.10 4.98
C LYS A 113 -8.69 -4.38 5.42
N ALA A 114 -8.87 -5.17 6.47
CA ALA A 114 -10.21 -5.51 6.97
C ALA A 114 -10.93 -4.31 7.59
N VAL A 115 -10.20 -3.45 8.32
CA VAL A 115 -10.78 -2.28 9.01
C VAL A 115 -11.13 -1.15 8.03
N ILE A 116 -10.21 -0.83 7.10
CA ILE A 116 -10.37 0.30 6.18
C ILE A 116 -11.25 -0.08 4.99
N ALA A 117 -11.18 -1.34 4.55
CA ALA A 117 -12.00 -1.92 3.49
C ALA A 117 -12.07 -1.08 2.20
N ARG A 118 -10.94 -0.42 1.82
CA ARG A 118 -10.88 0.44 0.64
C ARG A 118 -11.04 -0.39 -0.64
N PRO A 119 -11.94 0.01 -1.56
CA PRO A 119 -12.07 -0.66 -2.86
C PRO A 119 -10.79 -0.48 -3.69
N ARG A 120 -10.54 -1.43 -4.59
CA ARG A 120 -9.45 -1.36 -5.55
C ARG A 120 -9.77 -0.46 -6.73
N PRO A 121 -8.74 -0.09 -7.54
CA PRO A 121 -8.97 0.43 -8.89
C PRO A 121 -9.95 -0.45 -9.68
N PRO A 122 -10.72 0.13 -10.61
CA PRO A 122 -11.64 -0.64 -11.45
C PRO A 122 -10.92 -1.74 -12.24
N ASP A 123 -11.59 -2.88 -12.44
CA ASP A 123 -11.02 -4.04 -13.17
C ASP A 123 -10.52 -3.68 -14.57
N VAL A 124 -11.15 -2.70 -15.24
CA VAL A 124 -10.72 -2.21 -16.56
C VAL A 124 -9.35 -1.55 -16.55
N SER A 125 -8.87 -1.10 -15.39
CA SER A 125 -7.52 -0.54 -15.22
C SER A 125 -6.48 -1.59 -14.87
N MET A 126 -6.87 -2.79 -14.50
CA MET A 126 -5.96 -3.87 -14.13
C MET A 126 -5.42 -4.59 -15.38
N VAL A 127 -4.14 -4.97 -15.37
CA VAL A 127 -3.56 -5.79 -16.45
C VAL A 127 -4.23 -7.15 -16.52
N VAL A 128 -4.55 -7.75 -15.36
CA VAL A 128 -5.36 -8.96 -15.26
C VAL A 128 -6.49 -8.69 -14.28
N ALA A 129 -7.70 -8.61 -14.81
CA ALA A 129 -8.91 -8.38 -14.04
C ALA A 129 -9.17 -9.52 -13.04
N GLY A 130 -9.65 -9.19 -11.84
CA GLY A 130 -10.11 -10.15 -10.83
C GLY A 130 -9.03 -10.99 -10.15
N VAL A 131 -7.72 -10.79 -10.45
CA VAL A 131 -6.61 -11.50 -9.79
C VAL A 131 -6.50 -11.11 -8.31
N GLU A 132 -6.73 -9.84 -8.03
CA GLU A 132 -6.60 -9.28 -6.69
C GLU A 132 -7.97 -9.07 -6.06
N ARG A 133 -8.40 -9.97 -5.18
CA ARG A 133 -9.74 -9.94 -4.55
C ARG A 133 -9.78 -9.30 -3.16
N SER A 134 -8.64 -9.02 -2.53
CA SER A 134 -8.56 -8.36 -1.23
C SER A 134 -8.72 -6.85 -1.35
N PHE A 135 -9.02 -6.16 -0.26
CA PHE A 135 -9.07 -4.69 -0.21
C PHE A 135 -7.75 -4.04 -0.64
N SER A 136 -7.84 -2.80 -1.15
CA SER A 136 -6.70 -2.10 -1.75
C SER A 136 -5.69 -1.61 -0.71
N PHE A 137 -6.16 -0.95 0.35
CA PHE A 137 -5.32 -0.26 1.33
C PHE A 137 -4.96 -1.14 2.53
N PRO A 138 -3.72 -1.15 2.96
CA PRO A 138 -2.50 -0.72 2.28
C PRO A 138 -1.98 -1.77 1.28
N SER A 139 -0.99 -1.40 0.44
CA SER A 139 -0.36 -2.33 -0.51
C SER A 139 0.51 -3.37 0.19
N GLY A 140 0.07 -4.64 0.17
CA GLY A 140 0.81 -5.74 0.79
C GLY A 140 2.16 -6.03 0.15
N HIS A 141 2.29 -5.88 -1.18
CA HIS A 141 3.55 -6.03 -1.89
C HIS A 141 4.57 -4.96 -1.45
N THR A 142 4.13 -3.71 -1.34
CA THR A 142 5.00 -2.60 -0.93
C THR A 142 5.43 -2.74 0.52
N ILE A 143 4.53 -3.12 1.43
CA ILE A 143 4.86 -3.38 2.84
C ILE A 143 5.88 -4.52 2.95
N GLY A 144 5.68 -5.63 2.23
CA GLY A 144 6.58 -6.78 2.23
C GLY A 144 7.97 -6.41 1.72
N ALA A 145 8.05 -5.74 0.55
CA ALA A 145 9.31 -5.28 -0.01
C ALA A 145 10.03 -4.28 0.92
N ALA A 146 9.31 -3.28 1.44
CA ALA A 146 9.88 -2.30 2.35
C ALA A 146 10.40 -2.96 3.64
N THR A 147 9.61 -3.83 4.27
CA THR A 147 10.04 -4.54 5.48
C THR A 147 11.28 -5.39 5.21
N LEU A 148 11.29 -6.15 4.12
CA LEU A 148 12.43 -7.00 3.76
C LEU A 148 13.72 -6.18 3.63
N VAL A 149 13.71 -5.15 2.78
CA VAL A 149 14.96 -4.42 2.49
C VAL A 149 15.37 -3.47 3.61
N LEU A 150 14.40 -2.84 4.29
CA LEU A 150 14.70 -1.91 5.37
C LEU A 150 15.20 -2.65 6.63
N VAL A 151 14.47 -3.67 7.07
CA VAL A 151 14.88 -4.45 8.25
C VAL A 151 16.08 -5.32 7.95
N GLY A 152 16.07 -6.09 6.84
CA GLY A 152 17.19 -6.95 6.45
C GLY A 152 18.49 -6.16 6.25
N GLY A 153 18.44 -5.05 5.53
CA GLY A 153 19.59 -4.18 5.32
C GLY A 153 20.08 -3.53 6.61
N TYR A 154 19.16 -3.08 7.50
CA TYR A 154 19.53 -2.57 8.84
C TYR A 154 20.28 -3.62 9.66
N LEU A 155 19.80 -4.86 9.68
CA LEU A 155 20.44 -5.94 10.45
C LEU A 155 21.84 -6.25 9.91
N VAL A 156 22.03 -6.29 8.59
CA VAL A 156 23.34 -6.48 7.94
C VAL A 156 24.25 -5.29 8.24
N TRP A 157 23.78 -4.05 8.04
CA TRP A 157 24.57 -2.86 8.32
C TRP A 157 24.94 -2.75 9.80
N HIS A 158 24.02 -3.05 10.71
CA HIS A 158 24.27 -2.99 12.15
C HIS A 158 25.42 -3.94 12.58
N ARG A 159 25.57 -5.06 11.89
CA ARG A 159 26.65 -6.03 12.13
C ARG A 159 28.00 -5.54 11.61
N HIS A 160 28.04 -4.91 10.45
CA HIS A 160 29.27 -4.53 9.77
C HIS A 160 29.73 -3.10 10.04
N ARG A 161 28.78 -2.18 10.29
CA ARG A 161 29.02 -0.73 10.52
C ARG A 161 29.87 -0.06 9.45
N ASP A 162 29.84 -0.56 8.23
CA ASP A 162 30.60 -0.07 7.09
C ASP A 162 29.76 0.89 6.26
N ALA A 163 30.39 2.00 5.81
CA ALA A 163 29.71 3.00 4.98
C ALA A 163 29.27 2.45 3.61
N ARG A 164 30.04 1.50 3.04
CA ARG A 164 29.68 0.85 1.77
C ARG A 164 28.43 0.02 1.94
N VAL A 165 28.34 -0.77 3.04
CA VAL A 165 27.14 -1.56 3.37
C VAL A 165 25.94 -0.64 3.54
N LEU A 166 26.10 0.50 4.21
CA LEU A 166 25.05 1.50 4.35
C LEU A 166 24.58 2.04 2.98
N THR A 167 25.53 2.43 2.14
CA THR A 167 25.21 2.95 0.80
C THR A 167 24.49 1.92 -0.05
N VAL A 168 24.98 0.68 -0.10
CA VAL A 168 24.36 -0.42 -0.84
C VAL A 168 22.94 -0.69 -0.30
N TRP A 169 22.78 -0.72 1.01
CA TRP A 169 21.47 -0.89 1.62
C TRP A 169 20.48 0.21 1.23
N VAL A 170 20.88 1.48 1.35
CA VAL A 170 20.01 2.62 0.99
C VAL A 170 19.62 2.55 -0.49
N VAL A 171 20.61 2.36 -1.38
CA VAL A 171 20.36 2.27 -2.83
C VAL A 171 19.45 1.08 -3.15
N ALA A 172 19.75 -0.09 -2.61
CA ALA A 172 18.92 -1.28 -2.81
C ALA A 172 17.48 -1.07 -2.29
N SER A 173 17.32 -0.40 -1.13
CA SER A 173 15.99 -0.10 -0.58
C SER A 173 15.19 0.81 -1.51
N VAL A 174 15.79 1.87 -2.02
CA VAL A 174 15.13 2.79 -2.97
C VAL A 174 14.75 2.06 -4.25
N LEU A 175 15.67 1.30 -4.83
CA LEU A 175 15.43 0.56 -6.08
C LEU A 175 14.36 -0.51 -5.93
N VAL A 176 14.46 -1.36 -4.92
CA VAL A 176 13.52 -2.46 -4.71
C VAL A 176 12.13 -1.94 -4.38
N VAL A 177 12.02 -1.06 -3.36
CA VAL A 177 10.71 -0.53 -2.96
C VAL A 177 10.11 0.32 -4.08
N GLY A 178 10.91 1.17 -4.74
CA GLY A 178 10.46 1.98 -5.87
C GLY A 178 9.95 1.13 -7.04
N THR A 179 10.68 0.07 -7.41
CA THR A 179 10.27 -0.81 -8.50
C THR A 179 9.01 -1.61 -8.15
N VAL A 180 8.92 -2.13 -6.92
CA VAL A 180 7.69 -2.81 -6.47
C VAL A 180 6.52 -1.85 -6.41
N ALA A 181 6.71 -0.66 -5.85
CA ALA A 181 5.69 0.39 -5.81
C ALA A 181 5.20 0.74 -7.23
N LEU A 182 6.14 0.99 -8.14
CA LEU A 182 5.85 1.26 -9.54
C LEU A 182 5.07 0.11 -10.18
N SER A 183 5.45 -1.15 -9.93
CA SER A 183 4.74 -2.30 -10.48
C SER A 183 3.26 -2.31 -10.06
N ARG A 184 2.94 -1.94 -8.81
CA ARG A 184 1.56 -1.95 -8.31
C ARG A 184 0.70 -0.85 -8.92
N LEU A 185 1.29 0.33 -9.16
CA LEU A 185 0.63 1.45 -9.83
C LEU A 185 0.45 1.18 -11.33
N TYR A 186 1.53 0.80 -12.00
CA TYR A 186 1.57 0.57 -13.44
C TYR A 186 0.63 -0.55 -13.88
N LEU A 187 0.59 -1.66 -13.12
CA LEU A 187 -0.30 -2.78 -13.42
C LEU A 187 -1.76 -2.52 -13.02
N GLY A 188 -2.05 -1.38 -12.36
CA GLY A 188 -3.40 -0.95 -12.01
C GLY A 188 -4.02 -1.66 -10.81
N TYR A 189 -3.21 -2.24 -9.95
CA TYR A 189 -3.71 -2.99 -8.79
C TYR A 189 -3.90 -2.15 -7.53
N HIS A 190 -3.26 -0.99 -7.45
CA HIS A 190 -3.29 -0.09 -6.29
C HIS A 190 -3.26 1.37 -6.70
N PHE A 191 -3.79 2.23 -5.83
CA PHE A 191 -3.63 3.66 -5.91
C PHE A 191 -2.32 4.12 -5.24
N LEU A 192 -1.91 5.37 -5.50
CA LEU A 192 -0.70 5.95 -4.92
C LEU A 192 -0.71 5.91 -3.38
N LYS A 193 -1.83 6.25 -2.75
CA LYS A 193 -1.97 6.22 -1.28
C LYS A 193 -1.74 4.85 -0.68
N ASP A 194 -2.19 3.77 -1.35
CA ASP A 194 -2.01 2.40 -0.87
C ASP A 194 -0.53 2.04 -0.80
N VAL A 195 0.22 2.48 -1.80
CA VAL A 195 1.66 2.23 -1.93
C VAL A 195 2.44 3.06 -0.91
N LEU A 196 2.13 4.35 -0.76
CA LEU A 196 2.75 5.22 0.24
C LEU A 196 2.48 4.72 1.66
N ALA A 197 1.26 4.31 1.96
CA ALA A 197 0.93 3.69 3.26
C ALA A 197 1.73 2.41 3.50
N GLY A 198 1.91 1.58 2.47
CA GLY A 198 2.74 0.38 2.56
C GLY A 198 4.20 0.71 2.89
N LEU A 199 4.77 1.75 2.27
CA LEU A 199 6.12 2.24 2.59
C LEU A 199 6.20 2.75 4.04
N CYS A 200 5.27 3.61 4.46
CA CYS A 200 5.24 4.15 5.83
C CYS A 200 5.16 3.04 6.87
N LEU A 201 4.36 2.00 6.64
CA LEU A 201 4.26 0.86 7.53
C LEU A 201 5.57 0.05 7.56
N GLY A 202 6.25 -0.14 6.44
CA GLY A 202 7.58 -0.77 6.41
C GLY A 202 8.60 0.02 7.22
N VAL A 203 8.59 1.35 7.14
CA VAL A 203 9.43 2.24 7.96
C VAL A 203 9.07 2.13 9.45
N ALA A 204 7.78 2.06 9.78
CA ALA A 204 7.33 1.89 11.17
C ALA A 204 7.80 0.55 11.76
N VAL A 205 7.73 -0.54 10.98
CA VAL A 205 8.27 -1.85 11.37
C VAL A 205 9.77 -1.78 11.62
N LEU A 206 10.55 -1.12 10.75
CA LEU A 206 11.97 -0.86 10.98
C LEU A 206 12.17 -0.11 12.30
N GLY A 207 11.40 0.96 12.54
CA GLY A 207 11.46 1.74 13.79
C GLY A 207 11.25 0.86 15.03
N GLY A 208 10.28 -0.06 14.99
CA GLY A 208 10.03 -1.03 16.05
C GLY A 208 11.21 -1.97 16.29
N VAL A 209 11.83 -2.50 15.22
CA VAL A 209 13.01 -3.35 15.31
C VAL A 209 14.21 -2.59 15.91
N VAL A 210 14.43 -1.34 15.50
CA VAL A 210 15.50 -0.48 16.02
C VAL A 210 15.29 -0.19 17.50
N ALA A 211 14.06 0.14 17.91
CA ALA A 211 13.72 0.44 19.30
C ALA A 211 13.88 -0.79 20.22
N GLY A 212 13.45 -1.97 19.74
CA GLY A 212 13.55 -3.22 20.51
C GLY A 212 14.96 -3.79 20.63
N ARG A 213 15.95 -3.23 19.92
CA ARG A 213 17.37 -3.63 20.00
C ARG A 213 18.23 -2.68 20.86
N ARG A 214 17.64 -1.61 21.39
CA ARG A 214 18.30 -0.71 22.36
C ARG A 214 18.23 -1.28 23.76
#